data_3293a9a6bacbf2c58880d07d5a096ed7
#
_entry.id   3293a9a6bacbf2c58880d07d5a096ed7
#
_cell.length_a   1.000
_cell.length_b   1.000
_cell.length_c   1.000
_cell.angle_alpha   90.00
_cell.angle_beta   90.00
_cell.angle_gamma   90.00
#
_symmetry.space_group_name_H-M   'P 1'
#
loop_
_entity.id
_entity.type
_entity.pdbx_description
1 polymer ?
#
loop_
_entity_poly.entity_id
_entity_poly.type
_entity_poly.pdbx_seq_one_letter_code
_entity_poly.pdbx_strand_id
1 'polypeptide(L)'
;MKRKPRAGGKTPWHPAFFEAMKQELFDYRDSLEFKYNHPLNTEPLEIDVVIIKKPRDVVINKNIARIFRADNILEYKSPRAYLAVNDFLKACAYANLYASITPGVDFADLTLTFVENRRAHCSG
;
A
#
# COMPACT_ATOMS: atom_id res chain seq x y z
N MET A 1 -23.80 5.38 15.78
CA MET A 1 -24.29 5.50 14.69
C MET A 1 -23.70 4.65 13.66
N LYS A 2 -24.34 4.10 12.88
CA LYS A 2 -23.84 3.36 11.96
C LYS A 2 -23.52 3.99 10.73
N ARG A 3 -22.47 3.69 10.11
CA ARG A 3 -22.12 4.33 8.99
C ARG A 3 -22.81 3.72 7.86
N LYS A 4 -23.34 4.42 7.01
CA LYS A 4 -23.95 3.93 5.96
C LYS A 4 -23.05 3.51 4.89
N PRO A 5 -23.30 2.52 4.18
CA PRO A 5 -22.44 2.07 3.16
C PRO A 5 -22.31 3.05 2.08
N ARG A 6 -21.20 3.11 1.44
CA ARG A 6 -20.96 4.03 0.46
C ARG A 6 -21.74 3.68 -0.71
N ALA A 7 -22.52 4.47 -1.14
CA ALA A 7 -23.31 4.27 -2.25
C ALA A 7 -22.46 4.09 -3.43
N GLY A 8 -22.78 3.32 -4.32
CA GLY A 8 -22.04 3.18 -5.45
C GLY A 8 -20.77 2.63 -5.14
N GLY A 9 -20.64 2.17 -4.05
CA GLY A 9 -19.53 1.79 -3.61
C GLY A 9 -18.40 1.41 -4.32
N LYS A 10 -17.30 1.44 -3.76
CA LYS A 10 -16.18 1.05 -4.32
C LYS A 10 -16.20 -0.39 -4.37
N THR A 11 -15.60 -1.00 -5.32
CA THR A 11 -15.47 -2.41 -5.36
C THR A 11 -14.62 -2.79 -4.20
N PRO A 12 -14.70 -3.98 -3.70
CA PRO A 12 -13.92 -4.38 -2.55
C PRO A 12 -12.54 -4.87 -2.92
N TRP A 13 -11.91 -4.22 -3.88
CA TRP A 13 -10.59 -4.63 -4.27
C TRP A 13 -9.53 -4.32 -3.26
N HIS A 14 -9.64 -3.19 -2.57
CA HIS A 14 -8.59 -2.78 -1.65
C HIS A 14 -8.53 -3.67 -0.40
N PRO A 15 -9.66 -4.03 0.20
CA PRO A 15 -9.58 -4.98 1.30
C PRO A 15 -9.06 -6.33 0.85
N ALA A 16 -9.41 -6.74 -0.36
CA ALA A 16 -8.93 -8.01 -0.85
C ALA A 16 -7.43 -7.95 -1.09
N PHE A 17 -6.94 -6.82 -1.55
CA PHE A 17 -5.52 -6.66 -1.77
C PHE A 17 -4.77 -6.73 -0.43
N PHE A 18 -5.31 -6.11 0.61
CA PHE A 18 -4.69 -6.14 1.91
C PHE A 18 -4.57 -7.57 2.40
N GLU A 19 -5.64 -8.35 2.26
CA GLU A 19 -5.60 -9.74 2.67
C GLU A 19 -4.65 -10.55 1.80
N ALA A 20 -4.60 -10.26 0.52
CA ALA A 20 -3.71 -10.97 -0.38
C ALA A 20 -2.27 -10.72 -0.01
N MET A 21 -1.94 -9.49 0.38
CA MET A 21 -0.57 -9.20 0.77
C MET A 21 -0.20 -9.93 2.06
N LYS A 22 -1.15 -10.05 2.98
CA LYS A 22 -0.88 -10.77 4.20
C LYS A 22 -0.64 -12.24 3.92
N GLN A 23 -1.37 -12.79 2.94
CA GLN A 23 -1.17 -14.18 2.57
C GLN A 23 0.16 -14.36 1.84
N GLU A 24 0.48 -13.46 0.95
CA GLU A 24 1.72 -13.57 0.22
C GLU A 24 2.93 -13.53 1.15
N LEU A 25 2.84 -12.75 2.19
CA LEU A 25 3.95 -12.60 3.12
C LEU A 25 3.74 -13.35 4.42
N PHE A 26 2.89 -14.37 4.37
CA PHE A 26 2.50 -15.09 5.57
C PHE A 26 3.68 -15.65 6.35
N ASP A 27 4.69 -16.13 5.66
CA ASP A 27 5.84 -16.72 6.32
C ASP A 27 6.63 -15.71 7.15
N TYR A 28 6.41 -14.43 6.91
CA TYR A 28 7.15 -13.40 7.62
C TYR A 28 6.23 -12.63 8.56
N ARG A 29 5.01 -13.14 8.79
CA ARG A 29 4.00 -12.37 9.52
C ARG A 29 4.43 -11.91 10.89
N ASP A 30 5.28 -12.68 11.55
CA ASP A 30 5.68 -12.29 12.87
C ASP A 30 6.70 -11.15 12.88
N SER A 31 7.29 -10.88 11.74
CA SER A 31 8.27 -9.83 11.65
C SER A 31 7.72 -8.57 11.01
N LEU A 32 6.52 -8.61 10.48
CA LEU A 32 5.99 -7.49 9.73
C LEU A 32 4.79 -6.89 10.43
N GLU A 33 4.58 -5.62 10.20
CA GLU A 33 3.41 -4.94 10.73
C GLU A 33 2.69 -4.38 9.53
N PHE A 34 1.39 -4.64 9.39
CA PHE A 34 0.59 -4.17 8.27
C PHE A 34 -0.40 -3.14 8.74
N LYS A 35 -0.52 -2.06 8.00
CA LYS A 35 -1.50 -1.04 8.28
C LYS A 35 -2.28 -0.76 7.02
N TYR A 36 -3.60 -0.71 7.12
CA TYR A 36 -4.43 -0.49 5.96
C TYR A 36 -5.07 0.88 6.08
N ASN A 37 -4.92 1.69 5.06
CA ASN A 37 -5.51 3.03 5.03
C ASN A 37 -5.14 3.83 6.25
N HIS A 38 -3.86 3.84 6.56
CA HIS A 38 -3.35 4.55 7.72
C HIS A 38 -3.67 6.03 7.59
N PRO A 39 -4.42 6.59 8.50
CA PRO A 39 -4.80 8.00 8.37
C PRO A 39 -3.65 8.91 8.75
N LEU A 40 -3.57 10.03 8.07
CA LEU A 40 -2.59 11.04 8.42
C LEU A 40 -3.33 12.16 9.09
N ASN A 41 -2.61 12.97 9.83
CA ASN A 41 -3.21 14.00 10.60
C ASN A 41 -3.64 15.17 9.87
N THR A 42 -3.96 15.16 8.64
CA THR A 42 -4.35 16.36 7.95
C THR A 42 -5.52 16.02 7.10
N GLU A 43 -5.80 16.82 6.12
CA GLU A 43 -6.86 16.61 5.26
C GLU A 43 -6.67 15.30 4.61
N PRO A 44 -7.62 14.49 4.50
CA PRO A 44 -7.46 13.19 3.95
C PRO A 44 -7.13 13.23 2.49
N LEU A 45 -6.22 12.42 2.07
CA LEU A 45 -5.97 12.24 0.68
C LEU A 45 -6.82 11.05 0.27
N GLU A 46 -7.42 11.12 -0.89
CA GLU A 46 -8.25 10.03 -1.32
C GLU A 46 -7.40 8.96 -1.91
N ILE A 47 -6.77 8.18 -1.11
CA ILE A 47 -5.87 7.16 -1.56
C ILE A 47 -5.93 6.00 -0.59
N ASP A 48 -5.99 4.80 -1.10
CA ASP A 48 -6.01 3.62 -0.28
C ASP A 48 -4.65 2.98 -0.33
N VAL A 49 -4.02 2.84 0.78
CA VAL A 49 -2.68 2.29 0.83
C VAL A 49 -2.56 1.20 1.87
N VAL A 50 -1.58 0.35 1.69
CA VAL A 50 -1.21 -0.62 2.68
C VAL A 50 0.22 -0.27 3.07
N ILE A 51 0.50 -0.20 4.35
CA ILE A 51 1.85 0.06 4.82
C ILE A 51 2.37 -1.19 5.48
N ILE A 52 3.54 -1.63 5.10
CA ILE A 52 4.17 -2.80 5.67
C ILE A 52 5.48 -2.36 6.29
N LYS A 53 5.61 -2.56 7.58
CA LYS A 53 6.83 -2.21 8.28
C LYS A 53 7.66 -3.45 8.47
N LYS A 54 8.94 -3.35 8.22
CA LYS A 54 9.84 -4.48 8.25
C LYS A 54 11.10 -4.14 9.02
N PRO A 55 11.57 -5.01 9.89
CA PRO A 55 12.85 -4.79 10.53
C PRO A 55 13.96 -4.78 9.48
N ARG A 56 15.00 -4.00 9.72
CA ARG A 56 16.04 -3.88 8.72
C ARG A 56 16.75 -5.15 8.40
N ASP A 57 16.87 -6.04 9.38
CA ASP A 57 17.64 -7.23 9.16
C ASP A 57 16.84 -8.40 8.62
N VAL A 58 15.56 -8.22 8.34
CA VAL A 58 14.76 -9.29 7.80
C VAL A 58 14.79 -9.19 6.28
N VAL A 59 15.11 -10.29 5.62
CA VAL A 59 15.14 -10.32 4.18
C VAL A 59 13.98 -11.17 3.71
N ILE A 60 13.17 -10.65 2.82
CA ILE A 60 12.01 -11.34 2.33
C ILE A 60 12.26 -11.79 0.90
N ASN A 61 12.19 -13.10 0.70
CA ASN A 61 12.45 -13.65 -0.63
C ASN A 61 11.18 -13.80 -1.43
N LYS A 62 10.49 -12.72 -1.64
CA LYS A 62 9.30 -12.71 -2.47
C LYS A 62 9.45 -11.56 -3.43
N ASN A 63 9.10 -11.76 -4.67
CA ASN A 63 9.34 -10.74 -5.66
C ASN A 63 8.77 -9.39 -5.32
N ILE A 64 7.53 -9.37 -4.83
CA ILE A 64 6.92 -8.10 -4.56
C ILE A 64 7.60 -7.37 -3.42
N ALA A 65 8.29 -8.07 -2.57
CA ALA A 65 8.91 -7.45 -1.41
C ALA A 65 10.41 -7.37 -1.47
N ARG A 66 10.99 -7.64 -2.65
CA ARG A 66 12.44 -7.60 -2.73
C ARG A 66 13.03 -6.25 -2.49
N ILE A 67 12.29 -5.19 -2.81
CA ILE A 67 12.83 -3.87 -2.61
C ILE A 67 12.42 -3.29 -1.26
N PHE A 68 11.72 -4.05 -0.44
CA PHE A 68 11.21 -3.49 0.81
C PHE A 68 12.33 -2.99 1.71
N ARG A 69 12.07 -1.89 2.37
CA ARG A 69 12.95 -1.34 3.38
C ARG A 69 12.16 -1.26 4.66
N ALA A 70 12.46 -0.35 5.54
CA ALA A 70 11.81 -0.32 6.84
C ALA A 70 10.33 0.01 6.76
N ASP A 71 9.96 0.96 5.93
CA ASP A 71 8.56 1.33 5.78
C ASP A 71 8.19 1.25 4.32
N ASN A 72 7.16 0.50 4.01
CA ASN A 72 6.82 0.23 2.62
C ASN A 72 5.36 0.53 2.37
N ILE A 73 5.11 1.50 1.50
CA ILE A 73 3.76 1.93 1.18
C ILE A 73 3.38 1.34 -0.16
N LEU A 74 2.26 0.63 -0.19
CA LEU A 74 1.80 0.02 -1.42
C LEU A 74 0.43 0.56 -1.77
N GLU A 75 0.26 0.95 -3.01
CA GLU A 75 -1.03 1.37 -3.48
C GLU A 75 -1.49 0.41 -4.57
N TYR A 76 -2.71 -0.09 -4.42
CA TYR A 76 -3.23 -1.08 -5.34
C TYR A 76 -4.22 -0.43 -6.28
N LYS A 77 -4.12 -0.76 -7.57
CA LYS A 77 -5.05 -0.30 -8.55
C LYS A 77 -5.85 -1.48 -9.05
N SER A 78 -7.16 -1.35 -9.05
CA SER A 78 -7.99 -2.46 -9.46
C SER A 78 -7.82 -2.72 -10.94
N PRO A 79 -8.29 -3.83 -11.44
CA PRO A 79 -8.11 -4.17 -12.84
C PRO A 79 -8.75 -3.20 -13.79
N ARG A 80 -9.78 -2.45 -13.33
CA ARG A 80 -10.42 -1.53 -14.20
C ARG A 80 -9.86 -0.16 -14.18
N ALA A 81 -8.90 0.12 -13.33
CA ALA A 81 -8.35 1.46 -13.21
C ALA A 81 -6.97 1.50 -13.80
N TYR A 82 -6.58 2.67 -14.27
CA TYR A 82 -5.25 2.85 -14.74
C TYR A 82 -4.50 3.72 -13.78
N LEU A 83 -3.22 3.52 -13.68
CA LEU A 83 -2.40 4.37 -12.84
C LEU A 83 -2.19 5.66 -13.59
N ALA A 84 -2.80 6.70 -13.16
CA ALA A 84 -2.67 8.00 -13.79
C ALA A 84 -1.63 8.84 -13.08
N VAL A 85 -1.20 9.91 -13.71
CA VAL A 85 -0.21 10.78 -13.11
C VAL A 85 -0.70 11.33 -11.78
N ASN A 86 -1.98 11.68 -11.69
CA ASN A 86 -2.50 12.18 -10.43
C ASN A 86 -2.41 11.15 -9.33
N ASP A 87 -2.60 9.88 -9.64
CA ASP A 87 -2.50 8.84 -8.63
C ASP A 87 -1.06 8.76 -8.13
N PHE A 88 -0.13 8.88 -9.05
CA PHE A 88 1.27 8.84 -8.67
C PHE A 88 1.60 10.03 -7.77
N LEU A 89 1.11 11.20 -8.13
CA LEU A 89 1.40 12.38 -7.33
C LEU A 89 0.77 12.30 -5.94
N LYS A 90 -0.45 11.76 -5.86
CA LYS A 90 -1.08 11.62 -4.57
C LYS A 90 -0.32 10.64 -3.70
N ALA A 91 0.15 9.56 -4.28
CA ALA A 91 0.91 8.58 -3.53
C ALA A 91 2.23 9.17 -3.03
N CYS A 92 2.88 9.97 -3.87
CA CYS A 92 4.11 10.62 -3.45
C CYS A 92 3.84 11.60 -2.32
N ALA A 93 2.72 12.34 -2.41
CA ALA A 93 2.36 13.26 -1.35
C ALA A 93 2.11 12.52 -0.05
N TYR A 94 1.43 11.38 -0.13
CA TYR A 94 1.16 10.58 1.05
C TYR A 94 2.48 10.12 1.66
N ALA A 95 3.38 9.62 0.84
CA ALA A 95 4.66 9.10 1.33
C ALA A 95 5.46 10.21 2.01
N ASN A 96 5.48 11.39 1.41
CA ASN A 96 6.20 12.49 2.00
C ASN A 96 5.59 12.93 3.31
N LEU A 97 4.27 13.01 3.37
CA LEU A 97 3.62 13.42 4.58
C LEU A 97 3.80 12.36 5.66
N TYR A 98 3.65 11.11 5.30
CA TYR A 98 3.83 10.01 6.25
C TYR A 98 5.22 10.09 6.88
N ALA A 99 6.24 10.29 6.06
CA ALA A 99 7.59 10.36 6.58
C ALA A 99 7.78 11.56 7.49
N SER A 100 7.12 12.66 7.16
CA SER A 100 7.35 13.86 7.92
C SER A 100 6.65 13.89 9.28
N ILE A 101 5.53 13.20 9.41
CA ILE A 101 4.79 13.28 10.66
C ILE A 101 4.87 12.01 11.49
N THR A 102 5.49 10.96 11.01
CA THR A 102 5.53 9.71 11.75
C THR A 102 6.89 9.55 12.42
N PRO A 103 6.94 9.52 13.74
CA PRO A 103 8.21 9.40 14.41
C PRO A 103 8.90 8.10 14.05
N GLY A 104 10.17 8.16 13.88
CA GLY A 104 10.94 6.96 13.60
C GLY A 104 11.00 6.56 12.14
N VAL A 105 10.32 7.27 11.26
CA VAL A 105 10.35 6.94 9.85
C VAL A 105 11.44 7.75 9.18
N ASP A 106 12.32 7.07 8.46
CA ASP A 106 13.38 7.74 7.76
C ASP A 106 13.04 7.66 6.29
N PHE A 107 12.97 8.78 5.62
CA PHE A 107 12.59 8.80 4.22
C PHE A 107 13.52 7.94 3.38
N ALA A 108 14.77 7.83 3.78
CA ALA A 108 15.70 7.01 3.03
C ALA A 108 15.39 5.52 3.12
N ASP A 109 14.59 5.12 4.11
CA ASP A 109 14.21 3.73 4.28
C ASP A 109 12.74 3.52 3.95
N LEU A 110 12.19 4.34 3.09
CA LEU A 110 10.79 4.26 2.72
C LEU A 110 10.67 3.88 1.25
N THR A 111 9.78 2.96 0.93
CA THR A 111 9.54 2.61 -0.45
C THR A 111 8.09 2.87 -0.80
N LEU A 112 7.81 3.10 -2.07
CA LEU A 112 6.47 3.31 -2.56
C LEU A 112 6.30 2.41 -3.77
N THR A 113 5.32 1.52 -3.70
CA THR A 113 5.10 0.54 -4.75
C THR A 113 3.67 0.64 -5.25
N PHE A 114 3.51 0.62 -6.56
CA PHE A 114 2.19 0.58 -7.14
C PHE A 114 1.96 -0.82 -7.67
N VAL A 115 0.84 -1.40 -7.33
CA VAL A 115 0.52 -2.75 -7.76
C VAL A 115 -0.72 -2.70 -8.62
N GLU A 116 -0.60 -3.10 -9.86
CA GLU A 116 -1.72 -3.14 -10.76
C GLU A 116 -2.02 -4.57 -11.09
N ASN A 117 -3.28 -4.94 -11.02
CA ASN A 117 -3.63 -6.28 -11.35
C ASN A 117 -4.12 -6.29 -12.78
N ARG A 118 -3.20 -6.43 -13.77
CA ARG A 118 -3.58 -6.42 -15.11
C ARG A 118 -3.70 -7.82 -15.57
N ARG A 119 -4.74 -8.12 -16.29
CA ARG A 119 -4.89 -9.37 -16.82
C ARG A 119 -3.91 -9.57 -17.84
N ALA A 120 -3.23 -10.60 -17.84
CA ALA A 120 -2.25 -10.78 -18.80
C ALA A 120 -2.91 -10.93 -20.07
N HIS A 121 -2.65 -10.17 -20.99
CA HIS A 121 -3.16 -10.25 -22.18
C HIS A 121 -2.28 -11.02 -22.90
N CYS A 122 -2.61 -12.02 -23.31
CA CYS A 122 -1.78 -12.66 -24.07
C CYS A 122 -1.65 -12.15 -25.26
N SER A 123 -1.48 -11.21 -25.35
CA SER A 123 -1.35 -10.62 -26.48
C SER A 123 -0.36 -11.17 -27.12
N GLY A 124 -0.05 -11.73 -26.79
CA GLY A 124 0.96 -12.18 -27.44
C GLY A 124 0.82 -12.86 -27.69
#